data_fcaa46106200c701167f93a546b4d841
#
_entry.id   fcaa46106200c701167f93a546b4d841
#
_cell.length_a   1.000
_cell.length_b   1.000
_cell.length_c   1.000
_cell.angle_alpha   90.00
_cell.angle_beta   90.00
_cell.angle_gamma   90.00
#
_symmetry.space_group_name_H-M   'P 1'
#
loop_
_entity.id
_entity.type
_entity.pdbx_description
1 polymer ?
#
loop_
_entity_poly.entity_id
_entity_poly.type
_entity_poly.pdbx_seq_one_letter_code
_entity_poly.pdbx_strand_id
1 'polypeptide(L)'
;MNNSNRACALLGIELPIIQAGMVWCSGWELASAVSGAGGLGILGAGSMYPEVLRDQIQKVQAAAPGKPFAVNVPLLYPAVEEHMASIVELGVPIVFTSAGNPRTWTKHLQDHGIKVVHVVSSVKFALKAQEAGVAAVVAEGFEAGGHNGREETTTMCLLPAVADACDIPVIAAGGLHDGRSILAAMMLGAEAVQLGSRFVATPESSAHIAFKEAVLAAGEGATSLELKDVTPVRLLHNDFAQQVIAAQQAGATPDELRELLGRGRAKRGMFEGDLQEGELEIGQIAAMLDTLEPAADLVRRLAEECRALGGSALGGRFDF
;
A
#
# COMPACT_ATOMS: atom_id res chain seq x y z
N MET A 1 11.02 -6.03 25.39
CA MET A 1 9.57 -5.98 25.11
C MET A 1 9.17 -7.35 24.58
N ASN A 2 8.27 -8.06 25.27
CA ASN A 2 7.73 -9.32 24.73
C ASN A 2 6.80 -8.96 23.58
N ASN A 3 7.33 -8.99 22.36
CA ASN A 3 6.52 -8.69 21.17
C ASN A 3 5.75 -9.96 20.78
N SER A 4 4.56 -10.13 21.37
CA SER A 4 3.67 -11.25 21.08
C SER A 4 3.03 -11.15 19.69
N ASN A 5 3.22 -10.04 18.97
CA ASN A 5 2.68 -9.81 17.64
C ASN A 5 3.56 -10.50 16.57
N ARG A 6 2.98 -11.50 15.90
CA ARG A 6 3.71 -12.32 14.91
C ARG A 6 4.21 -11.50 13.72
N ALA A 7 3.43 -10.52 13.24
CA ALA A 7 3.84 -9.67 12.13
C ALA A 7 5.03 -8.77 12.50
N CYS A 8 5.02 -8.16 13.69
CA CYS A 8 6.16 -7.38 14.18
C CYS A 8 7.43 -8.24 14.32
N ALA A 9 7.31 -9.42 14.92
CA ALA A 9 8.43 -10.34 15.06
C ALA A 9 8.97 -10.81 13.70
N LEU A 10 8.08 -11.12 12.76
CA LEU A 10 8.42 -11.51 11.40
C LEU A 10 9.18 -10.39 10.67
N LEU A 11 8.65 -9.17 10.69
CA LEU A 11 9.18 -8.04 9.93
C LEU A 11 10.35 -7.33 10.62
N GLY A 12 10.57 -7.59 11.92
CA GLY A 12 11.61 -6.95 12.72
C GLY A 12 11.29 -5.49 13.07
N ILE A 13 10.01 -5.13 13.13
CA ILE A 13 9.53 -3.78 13.43
C ILE A 13 9.03 -3.64 14.88
N GLU A 14 9.05 -2.41 15.39
CA GLU A 14 8.61 -2.11 16.75
C GLU A 14 7.09 -1.87 16.84
N LEU A 15 6.53 -1.26 15.78
CA LEU A 15 5.14 -0.88 15.66
C LEU A 15 4.49 -1.62 14.47
N PRO A 16 3.28 -2.17 14.60
CA PRO A 16 2.61 -2.90 13.53
C PRO A 16 2.01 -1.96 12.46
N ILE A 17 2.79 -0.97 12.05
CA ILE A 17 2.40 0.08 11.10
C ILE A 17 3.35 0.04 9.91
N ILE A 18 2.80 -0.14 8.72
CA ILE A 18 3.52 -0.28 7.47
C ILE A 18 3.07 0.83 6.52
N GLN A 19 4.01 1.54 5.92
CA GLN A 19 3.72 2.44 4.82
C GLN A 19 3.76 1.65 3.51
N ALA A 20 2.68 1.69 2.72
CA ALA A 20 2.55 0.97 1.47
C ALA A 20 3.56 1.41 0.41
N GLY A 21 4.06 0.48 -0.39
CA GLY A 21 4.87 0.79 -1.57
C GLY A 21 4.01 1.31 -2.72
N MET A 22 3.84 2.62 -2.79
CA MET A 22 3.01 3.29 -3.77
C MET A 22 3.83 3.80 -4.96
N VAL A 23 3.35 3.56 -6.18
CA VAL A 23 3.97 4.11 -7.40
C VAL A 23 4.00 5.64 -7.33
N TRP A 24 5.12 6.26 -7.72
CA TRP A 24 5.37 7.71 -7.75
C TRP A 24 5.33 8.43 -6.40
N CYS A 25 4.88 7.76 -5.31
CA CYS A 25 4.69 8.38 -4.00
C CYS A 25 5.64 7.86 -2.91
N SER A 26 6.28 6.69 -3.12
CA SER A 26 7.08 6.01 -2.08
C SER A 26 8.55 5.94 -2.47
N GLY A 27 9.27 7.04 -2.25
CA GLY A 27 10.72 7.14 -2.38
C GLY A 27 11.45 6.82 -1.06
N TRP A 28 12.77 7.01 -1.09
CA TRP A 28 13.66 6.71 0.05
C TRP A 28 13.38 7.59 1.28
N GLU A 29 13.01 8.85 1.06
CA GLU A 29 12.70 9.79 2.15
C GLU A 29 11.57 9.25 3.02
N LEU A 30 10.46 8.87 2.38
CA LEU A 30 9.30 8.32 3.08
C LEU A 30 9.62 6.98 3.73
N ALA A 31 10.24 6.06 2.99
CA ALA A 31 10.57 4.74 3.50
C ALA A 31 11.53 4.81 4.71
N SER A 32 12.57 5.65 4.65
CA SER A 32 13.52 5.79 5.76
C SER A 32 12.90 6.48 6.98
N ALA A 33 12.05 7.49 6.80
CA ALA A 33 11.36 8.17 7.90
C ALA A 33 10.45 7.22 8.68
N VAL A 34 9.67 6.39 7.98
CA VAL A 34 8.78 5.40 8.61
C VAL A 34 9.59 4.29 9.32
N SER A 35 10.62 3.75 8.67
CA SER A 35 11.50 2.73 9.26
C SER A 35 12.25 3.27 10.49
N GLY A 36 12.71 4.52 10.42
CA GLY A 36 13.35 5.20 11.56
C GLY A 36 12.41 5.41 12.74
N ALA A 37 11.11 5.57 12.51
CA ALA A 37 10.08 5.72 13.54
C ALA A 37 9.58 4.39 14.16
N GLY A 38 10.13 3.24 13.73
CA GLY A 38 9.79 1.93 14.28
C GLY A 38 8.69 1.17 13.51
N GLY A 39 8.16 1.74 12.43
CA GLY A 39 7.30 1.06 11.46
C GLY A 39 8.09 0.34 10.37
N LEU A 40 7.44 -0.02 9.28
CA LEU A 40 8.07 -0.54 8.07
C LEU A 40 7.85 0.41 6.89
N GLY A 41 8.91 1.04 6.41
CA GLY A 41 8.87 1.81 5.17
C GLY A 41 9.09 0.91 3.95
N ILE A 42 8.36 1.18 2.87
CA ILE A 42 8.43 0.38 1.63
C ILE A 42 8.69 1.29 0.42
N LEU A 43 9.70 0.95 -0.37
CA LEU A 43 9.93 1.55 -1.69
C LEU A 43 8.93 1.02 -2.72
N GLY A 44 8.31 1.90 -3.50
CA GLY A 44 7.35 1.54 -4.56
C GLY A 44 8.05 1.30 -5.91
N ALA A 45 8.59 0.10 -6.14
CA ALA A 45 9.39 -0.17 -7.34
C ALA A 45 8.62 -0.17 -8.66
N GLY A 46 7.29 -0.23 -8.65
CA GLY A 46 6.46 -0.25 -9.85
C GLY A 46 6.54 1.01 -10.73
N SER A 47 7.16 2.08 -10.25
CA SER A 47 7.42 3.31 -11.01
C SER A 47 8.92 3.61 -11.22
N MET A 48 9.79 2.71 -10.83
CA MET A 48 11.23 2.92 -10.86
C MET A 48 11.90 2.11 -11.97
N TYR A 49 12.80 2.74 -12.74
CA TYR A 49 13.74 2.00 -13.54
C TYR A 49 14.75 1.28 -12.65
N PRO A 50 15.41 0.20 -13.11
CA PRO A 50 16.32 -0.59 -12.29
C PRO A 50 17.42 0.21 -11.59
N GLU A 51 18.04 1.16 -12.30
CA GLU A 51 19.08 2.04 -11.75
C GLU A 51 18.52 3.00 -10.69
N VAL A 52 17.27 3.48 -10.85
CA VAL A 52 16.59 4.32 -9.86
C VAL A 52 16.31 3.51 -8.60
N LEU A 53 15.81 2.29 -8.74
CA LEU A 53 15.54 1.42 -7.58
C LEU A 53 16.83 1.15 -6.79
N ARG A 54 17.96 0.89 -7.46
CA ARG A 54 19.27 0.70 -6.81
C ARG A 54 19.67 1.91 -5.99
N ASP A 55 19.59 3.11 -6.57
CA ASP A 55 19.88 4.37 -5.88
C ASP A 55 18.97 4.56 -4.66
N GLN A 56 17.68 4.31 -4.80
CA GLN A 56 16.69 4.44 -3.71
C GLN A 56 16.96 3.45 -2.57
N ILE A 57 17.29 2.19 -2.87
CA ILE A 57 17.68 1.19 -1.85
C ILE A 57 18.91 1.66 -1.07
N GLN A 58 19.97 2.10 -1.75
CA GLN A 58 21.20 2.58 -1.10
C GLN A 58 20.94 3.81 -0.22
N LYS A 59 20.06 4.71 -0.65
CA LYS A 59 19.67 5.88 0.14
C LYS A 59 18.90 5.50 1.40
N VAL A 60 17.96 4.54 1.34
CA VAL A 60 17.27 4.03 2.55
C VAL A 60 18.27 3.42 3.53
N GLN A 61 19.19 2.59 3.03
CA GLN A 61 20.23 1.95 3.86
C GLN A 61 21.12 2.98 4.56
N ALA A 62 21.45 4.08 3.87
CA ALA A 62 22.25 5.17 4.42
C ALA A 62 21.46 6.04 5.43
N ALA A 63 20.18 6.32 5.16
CA ALA A 63 19.36 7.22 5.98
C ALA A 63 18.80 6.53 7.23
N ALA A 64 18.55 5.21 7.18
CA ALA A 64 18.02 4.43 8.30
C ALA A 64 18.88 3.16 8.56
N PRO A 65 20.16 3.32 8.98
CA PRO A 65 21.07 2.21 9.13
C PRO A 65 20.58 1.21 10.19
N GLY A 66 20.56 -0.07 9.80
CA GLY A 66 20.14 -1.17 10.68
C GLY A 66 18.62 -1.27 10.94
N LYS A 67 17.82 -0.37 10.37
CA LYS A 67 16.35 -0.48 10.44
C LYS A 67 15.82 -1.33 9.29
N PRO A 68 14.77 -2.16 9.53
CA PRO A 68 14.14 -2.91 8.46
C PRO A 68 13.41 -1.98 7.49
N PHE A 69 13.48 -2.31 6.21
CA PHE A 69 12.69 -1.68 5.15
C PHE A 69 12.32 -2.74 4.12
N ALA A 70 11.41 -2.42 3.22
CA ALA A 70 10.99 -3.33 2.16
C ALA A 70 10.98 -2.65 0.78
N VAL A 71 10.87 -3.48 -0.25
CA VAL A 71 10.60 -3.06 -1.63
C VAL A 71 9.31 -3.74 -2.09
N ASN A 72 8.35 -2.98 -2.59
CA ASN A 72 7.17 -3.52 -3.25
C ASN A 72 7.45 -3.67 -4.75
N VAL A 73 7.31 -4.89 -5.27
CA VAL A 73 7.50 -5.21 -6.69
C VAL A 73 6.21 -5.79 -7.27
N PRO A 74 5.51 -5.04 -8.15
CA PRO A 74 4.44 -5.61 -8.96
C PRO A 74 5.01 -6.64 -9.92
N LEU A 75 4.55 -7.90 -9.85
CA LEU A 75 5.15 -9.02 -10.61
C LEU A 75 4.89 -8.95 -12.12
N LEU A 76 3.99 -8.08 -12.56
CA LEU A 76 3.74 -7.80 -13.98
C LEU A 76 4.57 -6.62 -14.52
N TYR A 77 5.45 -6.03 -13.71
CA TYR A 77 6.33 -4.95 -14.15
C TYR A 77 7.36 -5.48 -15.17
N PRO A 78 7.59 -4.76 -16.29
CA PRO A 78 8.46 -5.26 -17.38
C PRO A 78 9.90 -5.58 -16.95
N ALA A 79 10.48 -4.83 -16.02
CA ALA A 79 11.86 -5.01 -15.53
C ALA A 79 11.92 -5.78 -14.19
N VAL A 80 10.97 -6.70 -13.94
CA VAL A 80 10.91 -7.43 -12.66
C VAL A 80 12.16 -8.24 -12.37
N GLU A 81 12.79 -8.84 -13.37
CA GLU A 81 14.01 -9.63 -13.21
C GLU A 81 15.19 -8.79 -12.73
N GLU A 82 15.39 -7.60 -13.33
CA GLU A 82 16.43 -6.66 -12.93
C GLU A 82 16.18 -6.08 -11.54
N HIS A 83 14.91 -5.85 -11.19
CA HIS A 83 14.53 -5.45 -9.82
C HIS A 83 14.88 -6.53 -8.82
N MET A 84 14.53 -7.79 -9.07
CA MET A 84 14.83 -8.91 -8.17
C MET A 84 16.34 -9.13 -8.02
N ALA A 85 17.12 -9.01 -9.12
CA ALA A 85 18.56 -9.06 -9.08
C ALA A 85 19.15 -7.94 -8.20
N SER A 86 18.69 -6.72 -8.36
CA SER A 86 19.12 -5.57 -7.54
C SER A 86 18.78 -5.73 -6.06
N ILE A 87 17.60 -6.24 -5.75
CA ILE A 87 17.12 -6.52 -4.39
C ILE A 87 18.02 -7.56 -3.70
N VAL A 88 18.34 -8.65 -4.39
CA VAL A 88 19.22 -9.69 -3.87
C VAL A 88 20.64 -9.15 -3.67
N GLU A 89 21.22 -8.49 -4.68
CA GLU A 89 22.58 -7.95 -4.63
C GLU A 89 22.78 -6.94 -3.51
N LEU A 90 21.78 -6.05 -3.30
CA LEU A 90 21.85 -5.00 -2.28
C LEU A 90 21.35 -5.45 -0.89
N GLY A 91 20.97 -6.72 -0.73
CA GLY A 91 20.60 -7.30 0.56
C GLY A 91 19.34 -6.70 1.16
N VAL A 92 18.29 -6.42 0.36
CA VAL A 92 17.00 -5.97 0.86
C VAL A 92 16.38 -7.07 1.72
N PRO A 93 15.99 -6.79 2.99
CA PRO A 93 15.58 -7.85 3.90
C PRO A 93 14.17 -8.38 3.65
N ILE A 94 13.29 -7.57 3.04
CA ILE A 94 11.86 -7.87 2.89
C ILE A 94 11.37 -7.41 1.52
N VAL A 95 10.61 -8.26 0.84
CA VAL A 95 9.95 -7.92 -0.44
C VAL A 95 8.45 -8.11 -0.31
N PHE A 96 7.71 -7.07 -0.68
CA PHE A 96 6.26 -7.16 -0.90
C PHE A 96 6.05 -7.39 -2.40
N THR A 97 5.31 -8.45 -2.76
CA THR A 97 4.94 -8.72 -4.16
C THR A 97 3.45 -8.48 -4.36
N SER A 98 3.08 -7.98 -5.53
CA SER A 98 1.70 -7.71 -5.91
C SER A 98 1.46 -8.02 -7.40
N ALA A 99 0.22 -8.04 -7.84
CA ALA A 99 -0.18 -8.13 -9.25
C ALA A 99 0.53 -9.27 -10.03
N GLY A 100 0.38 -10.51 -9.58
CA GLY A 100 0.95 -11.66 -10.29
C GLY A 100 0.91 -12.96 -9.50
N ASN A 101 1.66 -13.95 -9.97
CA ASN A 101 1.72 -15.25 -9.31
C ASN A 101 2.82 -15.27 -8.23
N PRO A 102 2.49 -15.40 -6.94
CA PRO A 102 3.50 -15.40 -5.88
C PRO A 102 4.53 -16.53 -6.01
N ARG A 103 4.20 -17.66 -6.62
CA ARG A 103 5.13 -18.79 -6.80
C ARG A 103 6.36 -18.44 -7.65
N THR A 104 6.26 -17.43 -8.51
CA THR A 104 7.33 -17.10 -9.47
C THR A 104 8.64 -16.72 -8.76
N TRP A 105 8.57 -15.92 -7.71
CA TRP A 105 9.75 -15.35 -7.08
C TRP A 105 9.92 -15.73 -5.60
N THR A 106 8.88 -16.22 -4.93
CA THR A 106 8.93 -16.47 -3.47
C THR A 106 10.09 -17.38 -3.09
N LYS A 107 10.24 -18.54 -3.73
CA LYS A 107 11.33 -19.46 -3.39
C LYS A 107 12.71 -18.85 -3.68
N HIS A 108 12.88 -18.18 -4.82
CA HIS A 108 14.13 -17.54 -5.19
C HIS A 108 14.56 -16.51 -4.13
N LEU A 109 13.65 -15.65 -3.69
CA LEU A 109 13.93 -14.64 -2.67
C LEU A 109 14.26 -15.27 -1.31
N GLN A 110 13.51 -16.33 -0.92
CA GLN A 110 13.75 -17.05 0.33
C GLN A 110 15.11 -17.77 0.35
N ASP A 111 15.56 -18.32 -0.77
CA ASP A 111 16.87 -18.95 -0.91
C ASP A 111 18.03 -17.96 -0.68
N HIS A 112 17.74 -16.64 -0.77
CA HIS A 112 18.65 -15.53 -0.44
C HIS A 112 18.37 -14.89 0.93
N GLY A 113 17.54 -15.54 1.79
CA GLY A 113 17.22 -15.06 3.14
C GLY A 113 16.24 -13.90 3.19
N ILE A 114 15.56 -13.57 2.08
CA ILE A 114 14.63 -12.46 1.96
C ILE A 114 13.22 -12.92 2.34
N LYS A 115 12.55 -12.18 3.22
CA LYS A 115 11.16 -12.43 3.61
C LYS A 115 10.21 -11.91 2.52
N VAL A 116 9.25 -12.74 2.14
CA VAL A 116 8.27 -12.39 1.10
C VAL A 116 6.89 -12.22 1.69
N VAL A 117 6.25 -11.10 1.41
CA VAL A 117 4.85 -10.79 1.73
C VAL A 117 4.10 -10.60 0.41
N HIS A 118 2.86 -11.06 0.30
CA HIS A 118 2.09 -10.93 -0.95
C HIS A 118 0.77 -10.20 -0.72
N VAL A 119 0.43 -9.26 -1.62
CA VAL A 119 -0.82 -8.50 -1.57
C VAL A 119 -1.93 -9.29 -2.25
N VAL A 120 -3.09 -9.40 -1.58
CA VAL A 120 -4.23 -10.20 -2.02
C VAL A 120 -5.55 -9.46 -1.86
N SER A 121 -6.51 -9.72 -2.75
CA SER A 121 -7.86 -9.15 -2.73
C SER A 121 -8.96 -10.18 -2.39
N SER A 122 -8.60 -11.44 -2.14
CA SER A 122 -9.56 -12.50 -1.83
C SER A 122 -8.95 -13.63 -1.03
N VAL A 123 -9.78 -14.41 -0.33
CA VAL A 123 -9.38 -15.65 0.38
C VAL A 123 -8.67 -16.63 -0.56
N LYS A 124 -9.20 -16.78 -1.79
CA LYS A 124 -8.59 -17.66 -2.80
C LYS A 124 -7.13 -17.27 -3.10
N PHE A 125 -6.85 -15.98 -3.23
CA PHE A 125 -5.49 -15.49 -3.49
C PHE A 125 -4.61 -15.58 -2.23
N ALA A 126 -5.18 -15.37 -1.04
CA ALA A 126 -4.47 -15.54 0.23
C ALA A 126 -3.99 -16.99 0.42
N LEU A 127 -4.85 -17.98 0.20
CA LEU A 127 -4.49 -19.40 0.27
C LEU A 127 -3.43 -19.77 -0.77
N LYS A 128 -3.54 -19.27 -2.01
CA LYS A 128 -2.50 -19.47 -3.04
C LYS A 128 -1.15 -18.87 -2.65
N ALA A 129 -1.17 -17.69 -2.00
CA ALA A 129 0.05 -17.06 -1.52
C ALA A 129 0.68 -17.87 -0.37
N GLN A 130 -0.14 -18.33 0.59
CA GLN A 130 0.31 -19.23 1.66
C GLN A 130 0.90 -20.54 1.10
N GLU A 131 0.24 -21.19 0.13
CA GLU A 131 0.77 -22.39 -0.56
C GLU A 131 2.08 -22.12 -1.32
N ALA A 132 2.29 -20.89 -1.80
CA ALA A 132 3.54 -20.48 -2.42
C ALA A 132 4.68 -20.27 -1.40
N GLY A 133 4.37 -20.31 -0.10
CA GLY A 133 5.32 -20.21 0.99
C GLY A 133 5.64 -18.77 1.41
N VAL A 134 4.79 -17.77 1.07
CA VAL A 134 5.02 -16.40 1.55
C VAL A 134 4.93 -16.35 3.07
N ALA A 135 5.66 -15.42 3.68
CA ALA A 135 5.76 -15.28 5.13
C ALA A 135 4.56 -14.58 5.77
N ALA A 136 3.84 -13.75 5.00
CA ALA A 136 2.61 -13.07 5.39
C ALA A 136 1.83 -12.64 4.14
N VAL A 137 0.56 -12.26 4.32
CA VAL A 137 -0.27 -11.66 3.27
C VAL A 137 -0.77 -10.29 3.68
N VAL A 138 -0.94 -9.39 2.69
CA VAL A 138 -1.67 -8.14 2.85
C VAL A 138 -3.06 -8.32 2.26
N ALA A 139 -4.10 -8.31 3.10
CA ALA A 139 -5.49 -8.31 2.66
C ALA A 139 -5.89 -6.86 2.34
N GLU A 140 -5.96 -6.54 1.05
CA GLU A 140 -6.24 -5.20 0.58
C GLU A 140 -7.69 -5.08 0.12
N GLY A 141 -8.46 -4.29 0.88
CA GLY A 141 -9.85 -4.00 0.57
C GLY A 141 -10.02 -2.97 -0.53
N PHE A 142 -11.20 -2.99 -1.10
CA PHE A 142 -11.63 -2.17 -2.24
C PHE A 142 -11.59 -0.64 -1.99
N GLU A 143 -11.47 -0.19 -0.76
CA GLU A 143 -11.29 1.22 -0.37
C GLU A 143 -9.90 1.78 -0.72
N ALA A 144 -8.95 0.90 -1.05
CA ALA A 144 -7.59 1.29 -1.42
C ALA A 144 -7.54 2.14 -2.70
N GLY A 145 -6.55 3.01 -2.79
CA GLY A 145 -6.23 3.76 -4.01
C GLY A 145 -5.46 2.93 -5.02
N GLY A 146 -5.51 3.34 -6.29
CA GLY A 146 -4.82 2.64 -7.36
C GLY A 146 -5.48 1.32 -7.74
N HIS A 147 -4.67 0.37 -8.21
CA HIS A 147 -5.13 -0.92 -8.70
C HIS A 147 -5.79 -1.75 -7.63
N ASN A 148 -6.97 -2.26 -7.90
CA ASN A 148 -7.83 -3.00 -6.97
C ASN A 148 -8.17 -4.42 -7.46
N GLY A 149 -8.66 -5.25 -6.53
CA GLY A 149 -9.31 -6.51 -6.87
C GLY A 149 -10.60 -6.30 -7.64
N ARG A 150 -10.99 -7.31 -8.44
CA ARG A 150 -12.21 -7.27 -9.24
C ARG A 150 -13.48 -7.50 -8.42
N GLU A 151 -13.33 -8.12 -7.24
CA GLU A 151 -14.44 -8.55 -6.38
C GLU A 151 -15.07 -7.40 -5.60
N GLU A 152 -14.44 -6.22 -5.57
CA GLU A 152 -14.88 -5.04 -4.83
C GLU A 152 -15.21 -5.33 -3.35
N THR A 153 -14.47 -6.26 -2.74
CA THR A 153 -14.69 -6.64 -1.35
C THR A 153 -14.09 -5.60 -0.42
N THR A 154 -14.92 -5.04 0.46
CA THR A 154 -14.47 -4.04 1.44
C THR A 154 -13.56 -4.66 2.49
N THR A 155 -12.70 -3.86 3.10
CA THR A 155 -11.78 -4.28 4.18
C THR A 155 -12.55 -4.96 5.32
N MET A 156 -13.73 -4.45 5.68
CA MET A 156 -14.58 -5.00 6.75
C MET A 156 -15.04 -6.44 6.48
N CYS A 157 -15.20 -6.83 5.21
CA CYS A 157 -15.60 -8.19 4.81
C CYS A 157 -14.40 -9.07 4.46
N LEU A 158 -13.40 -8.51 3.78
CA LEU A 158 -12.23 -9.25 3.31
C LEU A 158 -11.35 -9.72 4.46
N LEU A 159 -11.06 -8.81 5.37
CA LEU A 159 -10.06 -9.04 6.41
C LEU A 159 -10.39 -10.22 7.33
N PRO A 160 -11.58 -10.32 7.95
CA PRO A 160 -11.91 -11.48 8.79
C PRO A 160 -11.93 -12.78 7.99
N ALA A 161 -12.43 -12.76 6.74
CA ALA A 161 -12.46 -13.95 5.90
C ALA A 161 -11.05 -14.47 5.55
N VAL A 162 -10.09 -13.57 5.33
CA VAL A 162 -8.68 -13.95 5.10
C VAL A 162 -8.02 -14.39 6.40
N ALA A 163 -8.27 -13.69 7.51
CA ALA A 163 -7.70 -14.03 8.82
C ALA A 163 -8.14 -15.42 9.31
N ASP A 164 -9.43 -15.76 9.09
CA ASP A 164 -9.96 -17.09 9.45
C ASP A 164 -9.43 -18.23 8.56
N ALA A 165 -9.01 -17.89 7.33
CA ALA A 165 -8.57 -18.88 6.33
C ALA A 165 -7.06 -19.15 6.34
N CYS A 166 -6.24 -18.22 6.85
CA CYS A 166 -4.78 -18.29 6.76
C CYS A 166 -4.12 -18.56 8.11
N ASP A 167 -3.10 -19.42 8.11
CA ASP A 167 -2.25 -19.70 9.28
C ASP A 167 -1.10 -18.69 9.45
N ILE A 168 -0.74 -18.00 8.37
CA ILE A 168 0.32 -16.98 8.34
C ILE A 168 -0.22 -15.60 8.76
N PRO A 169 0.65 -14.68 9.23
CA PRO A 169 0.22 -13.34 9.62
C PRO A 169 -0.52 -12.60 8.50
N VAL A 170 -1.62 -11.93 8.87
CA VAL A 170 -2.43 -11.12 7.97
C VAL A 170 -2.25 -9.65 8.28
N ILE A 171 -1.93 -8.86 7.27
CA ILE A 171 -1.77 -7.40 7.33
C ILE A 171 -3.00 -6.79 6.65
N ALA A 172 -3.67 -5.86 7.32
CA ALA A 172 -4.81 -5.16 6.72
C ALA A 172 -4.38 -3.97 5.87
N ALA A 173 -5.01 -3.77 4.71
CA ALA A 173 -4.85 -2.59 3.87
C ALA A 173 -6.18 -2.16 3.26
N GLY A 174 -6.29 -0.86 2.92
CA GLY A 174 -7.53 -0.26 2.41
C GLY A 174 -8.40 0.32 3.51
N GLY A 175 -8.85 1.56 3.37
CA GLY A 175 -9.75 2.22 4.30
C GLY A 175 -9.17 2.65 5.66
N LEU A 176 -7.84 2.62 5.82
CA LEU A 176 -7.16 2.86 7.10
C LEU A 176 -6.48 4.23 7.11
N HIS A 177 -6.68 5.03 8.20
CA HIS A 177 -6.10 6.39 8.28
C HIS A 177 -5.80 6.88 9.71
N ASP A 178 -6.40 6.31 10.76
CA ASP A 178 -6.28 6.73 12.14
C ASP A 178 -6.25 5.55 13.13
N GLY A 179 -6.07 5.82 14.42
CA GLY A 179 -6.05 4.79 15.46
C GLY A 179 -7.34 3.97 15.58
N ARG A 180 -8.50 4.54 15.21
CA ARG A 180 -9.80 3.84 15.23
C ARG A 180 -9.84 2.76 14.16
N SER A 181 -9.44 3.10 12.94
CA SER A 181 -9.40 2.18 11.82
C SER A 181 -8.35 1.07 12.03
N ILE A 182 -7.20 1.40 12.63
CA ILE A 182 -6.16 0.43 13.00
C ILE A 182 -6.70 -0.55 14.05
N LEU A 183 -7.31 -0.05 15.12
CA LEU A 183 -7.87 -0.91 16.16
C LEU A 183 -8.98 -1.82 15.61
N ALA A 184 -9.87 -1.29 14.75
CA ALA A 184 -10.90 -2.07 14.09
C ALA A 184 -10.30 -3.20 13.24
N ALA A 185 -9.26 -2.92 12.44
CA ALA A 185 -8.57 -3.93 11.67
C ALA A 185 -7.95 -5.03 12.54
N MET A 186 -7.33 -4.66 13.66
CA MET A 186 -6.78 -5.64 14.61
C MET A 186 -7.88 -6.50 15.24
N MET A 187 -9.04 -5.93 15.57
CA MET A 187 -10.20 -6.68 16.07
C MET A 187 -10.78 -7.65 15.02
N LEU A 188 -10.61 -7.36 13.74
CA LEU A 188 -10.99 -8.23 12.64
C LEU A 188 -9.93 -9.29 12.29
N GLY A 189 -8.84 -9.39 13.07
CA GLY A 189 -7.84 -10.43 12.92
C GLY A 189 -6.53 -10.01 12.24
N ALA A 190 -6.34 -8.72 11.93
CA ALA A 190 -5.04 -8.24 11.45
C ALA A 190 -3.99 -8.26 12.55
N GLU A 191 -2.75 -8.53 12.18
CA GLU A 191 -1.58 -8.45 13.06
C GLU A 191 -0.70 -7.23 12.78
N ALA A 192 -0.89 -6.58 11.63
CA ALA A 192 -0.33 -5.28 11.28
C ALA A 192 -1.26 -4.58 10.28
N VAL A 193 -1.00 -3.29 10.05
CA VAL A 193 -1.74 -2.49 9.09
C VAL A 193 -0.80 -1.85 8.08
N GLN A 194 -1.23 -1.82 6.81
CA GLN A 194 -0.55 -1.13 5.73
C GLN A 194 -1.40 0.06 5.26
N LEU A 195 -0.84 1.26 5.34
CA LEU A 195 -1.50 2.49 4.93
C LEU A 195 -0.82 3.07 3.69
N GLY A 196 -1.61 3.39 2.66
CA GLY A 196 -1.15 4.07 1.45
C GLY A 196 -1.50 5.56 1.50
N SER A 197 -2.74 5.88 1.20
CA SER A 197 -3.23 7.26 1.00
C SER A 197 -2.89 8.21 2.16
N ARG A 198 -2.89 7.72 3.42
CA ARG A 198 -2.49 8.55 4.56
C ARG A 198 -1.03 9.00 4.47
N PHE A 199 -0.14 8.14 3.97
CA PHE A 199 1.27 8.49 3.79
C PHE A 199 1.55 9.31 2.52
N VAL A 200 0.63 9.38 1.54
CA VAL A 200 0.72 10.35 0.44
C VAL A 200 0.69 11.78 1.00
N ALA A 201 -0.14 12.03 2.02
CA ALA A 201 -0.26 13.32 2.70
C ALA A 201 0.85 13.52 3.76
N THR A 202 2.11 13.31 3.39
CA THR A 202 3.31 13.58 4.19
C THR A 202 4.32 14.38 3.39
N PRO A 203 5.16 15.23 4.02
CA PRO A 203 6.23 15.93 3.32
C PRO A 203 7.19 15.00 2.59
N GLU A 204 7.53 13.84 3.18
CA GLU A 204 8.51 12.88 2.67
C GLU A 204 8.01 12.04 1.49
N SER A 205 6.69 12.00 1.24
CA SER A 205 6.16 11.38 0.03
C SER A 205 6.74 12.05 -1.22
N SER A 206 7.18 11.28 -2.21
CA SER A 206 7.69 11.78 -3.49
C SER A 206 6.60 12.31 -4.43
N ALA A 207 5.33 12.25 -4.02
CA ALA A 207 4.23 12.85 -4.75
C ALA A 207 4.39 14.37 -4.90
N HIS A 208 3.96 14.92 -6.03
CA HIS A 208 3.98 16.37 -6.27
C HIS A 208 3.07 17.10 -5.27
N ILE A 209 3.48 18.29 -4.85
CA ILE A 209 2.71 19.07 -3.85
C ILE A 209 1.28 19.33 -4.29
N ALA A 210 1.04 19.63 -5.57
CA ALA A 210 -0.29 19.86 -6.09
C ALA A 210 -1.20 18.62 -5.90
N PHE A 211 -0.68 17.40 -6.08
CA PHE A 211 -1.43 16.18 -5.83
C PHE A 211 -1.73 16.00 -4.33
N LYS A 212 -0.76 16.26 -3.46
CA LYS A 212 -0.99 16.23 -1.99
C LYS A 212 -2.09 17.21 -1.58
N GLU A 213 -2.07 18.43 -2.11
CA GLU A 213 -3.08 19.47 -1.85
C GLU A 213 -4.46 19.03 -2.39
N ALA A 214 -4.53 18.43 -3.57
CA ALA A 214 -5.77 17.88 -4.11
C ALA A 214 -6.34 16.75 -3.24
N VAL A 215 -5.47 15.89 -2.69
CA VAL A 215 -5.87 14.85 -1.73
C VAL A 215 -6.44 15.45 -0.45
N LEU A 216 -5.82 16.49 0.11
CA LEU A 216 -6.31 17.17 1.32
C LEU A 216 -7.60 17.98 1.07
N ALA A 217 -7.85 18.39 -0.17
CA ALA A 217 -9.08 19.08 -0.56
C ALA A 217 -10.23 18.11 -0.90
N ALA A 218 -9.97 16.79 -0.93
CA ALA A 218 -10.96 15.78 -1.31
C ALA A 218 -12.10 15.68 -0.28
N GLY A 219 -13.34 15.73 -0.74
CA GLY A 219 -14.52 15.51 0.07
C GLY A 219 -15.09 14.10 -0.06
N GLU A 220 -16.24 13.86 0.57
CA GLU A 220 -16.98 12.60 0.42
C GLU A 220 -17.31 12.33 -1.06
N GLY A 221 -17.13 11.08 -1.49
CA GLY A 221 -17.41 10.68 -2.86
C GLY A 221 -16.41 11.21 -3.90
N ALA A 222 -15.28 11.79 -3.49
CA ALA A 222 -14.29 12.32 -4.42
C ALA A 222 -13.52 11.25 -5.22
N THR A 223 -13.69 9.96 -4.91
CA THR A 223 -13.03 8.87 -5.62
C THR A 223 -14.03 7.84 -6.16
N SER A 224 -13.71 7.25 -7.31
CA SER A 224 -14.46 6.11 -7.86
C SER A 224 -13.52 5.02 -8.40
N LEU A 225 -14.04 3.78 -8.50
CA LEU A 225 -13.32 2.66 -9.08
C LEU A 225 -13.70 2.53 -10.54
N GLU A 226 -12.74 2.81 -11.40
CA GLU A 226 -12.90 2.89 -12.84
C GLU A 226 -12.10 1.79 -13.58
N LEU A 227 -12.19 1.76 -14.91
CA LEU A 227 -11.43 0.85 -15.78
C LEU A 227 -11.61 -0.64 -15.45
N LYS A 228 -12.78 -1.05 -14.95
CA LYS A 228 -13.06 -2.41 -14.47
C LYS A 228 -12.89 -3.48 -15.57
N ASP A 229 -13.14 -3.14 -16.81
CA ASP A 229 -12.97 -4.03 -17.98
C ASP A 229 -11.51 -4.17 -18.44
N VAL A 230 -10.63 -3.27 -17.99
CA VAL A 230 -9.19 -3.31 -18.23
C VAL A 230 -8.48 -3.84 -16.99
N THR A 231 -8.30 -2.98 -16.01
CA THR A 231 -7.79 -3.29 -14.68
C THR A 231 -8.42 -2.29 -13.71
N PRO A 232 -9.20 -2.73 -12.71
CA PRO A 232 -9.85 -1.81 -11.79
C PRO A 232 -8.85 -0.89 -11.11
N VAL A 233 -9.08 0.41 -11.14
CA VAL A 233 -8.23 1.41 -10.48
C VAL A 233 -9.09 2.47 -9.81
N ARG A 234 -8.77 2.80 -8.54
CA ARG A 234 -9.46 3.86 -7.81
C ARG A 234 -8.76 5.19 -8.03
N LEU A 235 -9.51 6.14 -8.54
CA LEU A 235 -9.05 7.46 -8.95
C LEU A 235 -9.74 8.56 -8.14
N LEU A 236 -9.01 9.65 -7.86
CA LEU A 236 -9.57 10.93 -7.49
C LEU A 236 -10.22 11.56 -8.73
N HIS A 237 -11.39 12.16 -8.57
CA HIS A 237 -12.11 12.80 -9.65
C HIS A 237 -11.36 14.04 -10.17
N ASN A 238 -11.08 14.06 -11.45
CA ASN A 238 -10.53 15.16 -12.24
C ASN A 238 -11.03 15.05 -13.68
N ASP A 239 -10.54 15.89 -14.60
CA ASP A 239 -10.98 15.88 -15.99
C ASP A 239 -10.70 14.54 -16.67
N PHE A 240 -9.53 13.93 -16.41
CA PHE A 240 -9.23 12.60 -16.95
C PHE A 240 -10.16 11.51 -16.40
N ALA A 241 -10.42 11.47 -15.11
CA ALA A 241 -11.36 10.50 -14.53
C ALA A 241 -12.78 10.67 -15.13
N GLN A 242 -13.23 11.91 -15.36
CA GLN A 242 -14.51 12.17 -16.02
C GLN A 242 -14.53 11.68 -17.47
N GLN A 243 -13.43 11.82 -18.22
CA GLN A 243 -13.29 11.26 -19.56
C GLN A 243 -13.43 9.74 -19.55
N VAL A 244 -12.78 9.06 -18.59
CA VAL A 244 -12.88 7.61 -18.42
C VAL A 244 -14.31 7.19 -18.10
N ILE A 245 -14.97 7.85 -17.14
CA ILE A 245 -16.37 7.58 -16.75
C ILE A 245 -17.29 7.76 -17.97
N ALA A 246 -17.17 8.85 -18.72
CA ALA A 246 -17.98 9.12 -19.90
C ALA A 246 -17.76 8.06 -20.99
N ALA A 247 -16.52 7.65 -21.25
CA ALA A 247 -16.21 6.61 -22.23
C ALA A 247 -16.83 5.26 -21.82
N GLN A 248 -16.72 4.86 -20.55
CA GLN A 248 -17.35 3.63 -20.04
C GLN A 248 -18.88 3.67 -20.16
N GLN A 249 -19.51 4.80 -19.84
CA GLN A 249 -20.96 4.99 -19.98
C GLN A 249 -21.42 4.94 -21.45
N ALA A 250 -20.56 5.39 -22.37
CA ALA A 250 -20.81 5.30 -23.81
C ALA A 250 -20.57 3.88 -24.39
N GLY A 251 -20.13 2.92 -23.56
CA GLY A 251 -19.88 1.54 -23.99
C GLY A 251 -18.53 1.34 -24.68
N ALA A 252 -17.52 2.14 -24.35
CA ALA A 252 -16.18 1.99 -24.89
C ALA A 252 -15.60 0.58 -24.60
N THR A 253 -14.95 0.01 -25.59
CA THR A 253 -14.30 -1.29 -25.51
C THR A 253 -13.05 -1.23 -24.60
N PRO A 254 -12.56 -2.38 -24.09
CA PRO A 254 -11.32 -2.41 -23.31
C PRO A 254 -10.11 -1.83 -24.06
N ASP A 255 -10.06 -1.95 -25.40
CA ASP A 255 -8.96 -1.40 -26.19
C ASP A 255 -9.04 0.12 -26.31
N GLU A 256 -10.24 0.68 -26.52
CA GLU A 256 -10.46 2.13 -26.48
C GLU A 256 -10.14 2.72 -25.13
N LEU A 257 -10.49 2.04 -24.03
CA LEU A 257 -10.12 2.47 -22.66
C LEU A 257 -8.60 2.41 -22.41
N ARG A 258 -7.88 1.40 -22.96
CA ARG A 258 -6.41 1.36 -22.91
C ARG A 258 -5.76 2.49 -23.71
N GLU A 259 -6.33 2.83 -24.86
CA GLU A 259 -5.87 3.96 -25.69
C GLU A 259 -6.09 5.29 -24.96
N LEU A 260 -7.27 5.48 -24.34
CA LEU A 260 -7.58 6.65 -23.51
C LEU A 260 -6.64 6.78 -22.32
N LEU A 261 -6.37 5.68 -21.62
CA LEU A 261 -5.42 5.64 -20.48
C LEU A 261 -4.01 6.03 -20.95
N GLY A 262 -3.57 5.50 -22.10
CA GLY A 262 -2.24 5.78 -22.63
C GLY A 262 -1.12 5.29 -21.72
N ARG A 263 0.04 5.95 -21.78
CA ARG A 263 1.22 5.63 -20.95
C ARG A 263 1.65 6.83 -20.10
N GLY A 264 2.03 6.56 -18.85
CA GLY A 264 2.65 7.56 -17.97
C GLY A 264 1.67 8.55 -17.33
N ARG A 265 0.36 8.33 -17.41
CA ARG A 265 -0.63 9.25 -16.81
C ARG A 265 -0.50 9.34 -15.29
N ALA A 266 -0.24 8.23 -14.60
CA ALA A 266 0.01 8.22 -13.16
C ALA A 266 1.25 9.05 -12.79
N LYS A 267 2.35 8.97 -13.58
CA LYS A 267 3.52 9.84 -13.43
C LYS A 267 3.15 11.30 -13.60
N ARG A 268 2.45 11.61 -14.69
CA ARG A 268 2.03 12.96 -15.03
C ARG A 268 1.18 13.60 -13.93
N GLY A 269 0.22 12.85 -13.36
CA GLY A 269 -0.63 13.32 -12.28
C GLY A 269 0.07 13.39 -10.94
N MET A 270 0.48 12.23 -10.42
CA MET A 270 0.95 12.13 -9.04
C MET A 270 2.37 12.65 -8.82
N PHE A 271 3.26 12.56 -9.82
CA PHE A 271 4.67 12.96 -9.67
C PHE A 271 5.00 14.31 -10.34
N GLU A 272 4.38 14.63 -11.48
CA GLU A 272 4.61 15.88 -12.21
C GLU A 272 3.58 16.97 -11.90
N GLY A 273 2.45 16.61 -11.25
CA GLY A 273 1.48 17.56 -10.71
C GLY A 273 0.42 18.06 -11.70
N ASP A 274 0.23 17.38 -12.84
CA ASP A 274 -0.87 17.68 -13.75
C ASP A 274 -2.19 17.10 -13.21
N LEU A 275 -2.93 17.94 -12.51
CA LEU A 275 -4.19 17.54 -11.89
C LEU A 275 -5.34 17.37 -12.88
N GLN A 276 -5.24 17.85 -14.12
CA GLN A 276 -6.32 17.79 -15.10
C GLN A 276 -6.25 16.48 -15.90
N GLU A 277 -5.12 16.23 -16.55
CA GLU A 277 -4.93 15.12 -17.48
C GLU A 277 -4.17 13.94 -16.85
N GLY A 278 -3.67 14.09 -15.64
CA GLY A 278 -2.99 13.03 -14.91
C GLY A 278 -3.95 12.02 -14.32
N GLU A 279 -3.49 10.78 -14.14
CA GLU A 279 -4.16 9.76 -13.35
C GLU A 279 -3.80 9.96 -11.88
N LEU A 280 -4.80 10.17 -11.03
CA LEU A 280 -4.63 10.52 -9.63
C LEU A 280 -5.11 9.36 -8.75
N GLU A 281 -4.23 8.42 -8.44
CA GLU A 281 -4.54 7.22 -7.67
C GLU A 281 -4.56 7.51 -6.17
N ILE A 282 -5.73 7.43 -5.53
CA ILE A 282 -5.89 7.64 -4.09
C ILE A 282 -7.09 6.86 -3.55
N GLY A 283 -7.02 6.43 -2.29
CA GLY A 283 -8.08 5.67 -1.63
C GLY A 283 -9.22 6.54 -1.10
N GLN A 284 -10.32 5.90 -0.71
CA GLN A 284 -11.51 6.57 -0.20
C GLN A 284 -11.24 7.42 1.05
N ILE A 285 -10.22 7.08 1.83
CA ILE A 285 -9.85 7.84 3.03
C ILE A 285 -9.31 9.24 2.71
N ALA A 286 -9.09 9.59 1.44
CA ALA A 286 -8.73 10.95 1.06
C ALA A 286 -9.69 11.99 1.66
N ALA A 287 -10.99 11.68 1.68
CA ALA A 287 -12.03 12.54 2.29
C ALA A 287 -11.89 12.76 3.81
N MET A 288 -10.97 12.06 4.47
CA MET A 288 -10.73 12.13 5.91
C MET A 288 -9.34 12.73 6.24
N LEU A 289 -8.63 13.18 5.22
CA LEU A 289 -7.29 13.75 5.37
C LEU A 289 -7.36 15.27 5.29
N ASP A 290 -6.82 15.94 6.30
CA ASP A 290 -6.88 17.39 6.44
C ASP A 290 -5.51 18.05 6.68
N THR A 291 -4.46 17.25 6.89
CA THR A 291 -3.15 17.73 7.26
C THR A 291 -2.01 17.01 6.54
N LEU A 292 -0.99 17.81 6.16
CA LEU A 292 0.36 17.32 5.84
C LEU A 292 1.13 17.17 7.16
N GLU A 293 1.45 15.92 7.52
CA GLU A 293 2.14 15.60 8.76
C GLU A 293 3.42 14.82 8.46
N PRO A 294 4.57 15.12 9.10
CA PRO A 294 5.79 14.34 8.93
C PRO A 294 5.58 12.86 9.20
N ALA A 295 6.09 12.00 8.31
CA ALA A 295 5.83 10.56 8.36
C ALA A 295 6.22 9.90 9.70
N ALA A 296 7.32 10.34 10.30
CA ALA A 296 7.74 9.82 11.61
C ALA A 296 6.79 10.22 12.74
N ASP A 297 6.22 11.41 12.70
CA ASP A 297 5.24 11.89 13.71
C ASP A 297 3.91 11.17 13.50
N LEU A 298 3.49 11.00 12.25
CA LEU A 298 2.31 10.22 11.88
C LEU A 298 2.38 8.79 12.45
N VAL A 299 3.50 8.08 12.26
CA VAL A 299 3.68 6.71 12.82
C VAL A 299 3.50 6.69 14.33
N ARG A 300 4.11 7.65 15.03
CA ARG A 300 4.00 7.74 16.51
C ARG A 300 2.56 8.03 16.93
N ARG A 301 1.93 9.04 16.31
CA ARG A 301 0.54 9.44 16.60
C ARG A 301 -0.43 8.28 16.38
N LEU A 302 -0.35 7.58 15.24
CA LEU A 302 -1.20 6.43 14.96
C LEU A 302 -1.07 5.32 16.02
N ALA A 303 0.16 5.05 16.47
CA ALA A 303 0.40 4.06 17.51
C ALA A 303 -0.15 4.51 18.88
N GLU A 304 -0.02 5.79 19.23
CA GLU A 304 -0.55 6.38 20.47
C GLU A 304 -2.08 6.39 20.48
N GLU A 305 -2.72 6.81 19.38
CA GLU A 305 -4.17 6.77 19.22
C GLU A 305 -4.71 5.35 19.39
N CYS A 306 -4.09 4.37 18.72
CA CYS A 306 -4.51 2.97 18.81
C CYS A 306 -4.40 2.44 20.24
N ARG A 307 -3.31 2.74 20.95
CA ARG A 307 -3.13 2.34 22.35
C ARG A 307 -4.14 3.01 23.29
N ALA A 308 -4.37 4.30 23.12
CA ALA A 308 -5.33 5.05 23.94
C ALA A 308 -6.74 4.50 23.76
N LEU A 309 -7.14 4.20 22.53
CA LEU A 309 -8.43 3.60 22.22
C LEU A 309 -8.55 2.17 22.76
N GLY A 310 -7.52 1.33 22.61
CA GLY A 310 -7.50 -0.03 23.13
C GLY A 310 -7.60 -0.11 24.65
N GLY A 311 -7.06 0.88 25.36
CA GLY A 311 -7.16 0.98 26.82
C GLY A 311 -8.50 1.53 27.34
N SER A 312 -9.19 2.36 26.54
CA SER A 312 -10.41 3.07 26.97
C SER A 312 -11.70 2.60 26.31
N ALA A 313 -11.62 2.08 25.10
CA ALA A 313 -12.78 1.83 24.26
C ALA A 313 -13.64 0.64 24.70
N LEU A 314 -13.12 -0.25 25.54
CA LEU A 314 -13.86 -1.37 26.09
C LEU A 314 -14.64 -1.00 27.35
N GLY A 315 -14.34 0.15 27.99
CA GLY A 315 -15.06 0.64 29.14
C GLY A 315 -16.34 1.40 28.73
N GLY A 316 -17.50 0.80 28.91
CA GLY A 316 -18.81 1.46 28.83
C GLY A 316 -19.54 1.42 27.48
N ARG A 317 -18.87 1.18 26.36
CA ARG A 317 -19.57 0.99 25.05
C ARG A 317 -20.05 -0.45 24.81
N PHE A 318 -19.56 -1.40 25.61
CA PHE A 318 -19.87 -2.83 25.49
C PHE A 318 -20.52 -3.40 26.75
N ASP A 319 -21.07 -2.56 27.62
CA ASP A 319 -21.96 -3.00 28.69
C ASP A 319 -23.33 -3.34 28.08
N PHE A 320 -23.47 -4.56 27.54
CA PHE A 320 -24.72 -5.12 27.06
C PHE A 320 -25.46 -5.80 28.21
#